data_4d12c5da86de7f09fdd15d3dbb9501cc
#
_entry.id   4d12c5da86de7f09fdd15d3dbb9501cc
#
_cell.length_a   1.000
_cell.length_b   1.000
_cell.length_c   1.000
_cell.angle_alpha   90.00
_cell.angle_beta   90.00
_cell.angle_gamma   90.00
#
_symmetry.space_group_name_H-M   'P 1'
#
loop_
_entity.id
_entity.type
_entity.pdbx_description
1 polymer ?
#
loop_
_entity_poly.entity_id
_entity_poly.type
_entity_poly.pdbx_seq_one_letter_code
_entity_poly.pdbx_strand_id
1 'polypeptide(L)'
;MNRIRAAIAVLNQTPFAWDENRSNIEAAITEARRRGVTLLCLPELCITGYGCEDMFLASFVQDEAFRILERLAPLTRGMIVSFGLPVLHRGCVYNTAALVVDGEIVGFVAKQFLAGDGIHYEPRWF
;
A
#
# COMPACT_ATOMS: atom_id res chain seq x y z
N MET A 1 3.05 -7.92 30.91
CA MET A 1 3.84 -7.64 29.70
C MET A 1 2.86 -7.49 28.54
N ASN A 2 2.77 -6.32 27.93
CA ASN A 2 1.90 -6.12 26.77
C ASN A 2 2.57 -6.75 25.53
N ARG A 3 1.88 -7.69 24.89
CA ARG A 3 2.36 -8.34 23.66
C ARG A 3 1.68 -7.67 22.45
N ILE A 4 2.49 -7.30 21.47
CA ILE A 4 2.02 -6.84 20.15
C ILE A 4 2.02 -8.04 19.20
N ARG A 5 0.91 -8.25 18.49
CA ARG A 5 0.86 -9.26 17.43
C ARG A 5 1.01 -8.56 16.09
N ALA A 6 2.10 -8.85 15.39
CA ALA A 6 2.39 -8.37 14.06
C ALA A 6 2.15 -9.47 13.01
N ALA A 7 1.75 -9.08 11.81
CA ALA A 7 1.60 -9.95 10.66
C ALA A 7 2.05 -9.27 9.38
N ILE A 8 2.40 -10.09 8.40
CA ILE A 8 2.68 -9.70 7.01
C ILE A 8 1.64 -10.41 6.15
N ALA A 9 1.00 -9.69 5.24
CA ALA A 9 0.16 -10.30 4.22
C ALA A 9 0.94 -10.52 2.93
N VAL A 10 0.71 -11.64 2.27
CA VAL A 10 1.14 -11.91 0.91
C VAL A 10 -0.10 -11.89 0.03
N LEU A 11 -0.14 -10.97 -0.94
CA LEU A 11 -1.29 -10.74 -1.82
C LEU A 11 -0.88 -10.92 -3.28
N ASN A 12 -1.74 -11.56 -4.06
CA ASN A 12 -1.57 -11.65 -5.50
C ASN A 12 -2.30 -10.48 -6.17
N GLN A 13 -1.60 -9.34 -6.29
CA GLN A 13 -2.17 -8.12 -6.85
C GLN A 13 -1.86 -8.01 -8.35
N THR A 14 -2.87 -7.63 -9.11
CA THR A 14 -2.78 -7.45 -10.56
C THR A 14 -2.73 -5.95 -10.90
N PRO A 15 -1.82 -5.49 -11.81
CA PRO A 15 -1.80 -4.10 -12.24
C PRO A 15 -3.18 -3.63 -12.70
N PHE A 16 -3.64 -2.49 -12.15
CA PHE A 16 -4.93 -1.85 -12.46
C PHE A 16 -6.20 -2.64 -12.12
N ALA A 17 -6.12 -3.82 -11.52
CA ALA A 17 -7.29 -4.55 -11.05
C ALA A 17 -7.80 -3.93 -9.72
N TRP A 18 -8.26 -2.68 -9.79
CA TRP A 18 -8.56 -1.83 -8.63
C TRP A 18 -9.51 -2.48 -7.63
N ASP A 19 -10.63 -3.02 -8.09
CA ASP A 19 -11.62 -3.65 -7.22
C ASP A 19 -11.15 -4.98 -6.64
N GLU A 20 -10.43 -5.78 -7.44
CA GLU A 20 -9.87 -7.05 -6.99
C GLU A 20 -8.75 -6.82 -5.96
N ASN A 21 -7.81 -5.92 -6.27
CA ASN A 21 -6.73 -5.55 -5.35
C ASN A 21 -7.27 -5.01 -4.03
N ARG A 22 -8.28 -4.14 -4.09
CA ARG A 22 -8.96 -3.62 -2.91
C ARG A 22 -9.61 -4.74 -2.09
N SER A 23 -10.35 -5.66 -2.75
CA SER A 23 -11.00 -6.79 -2.08
C SER A 23 -9.99 -7.70 -1.38
N ASN A 24 -8.85 -7.98 -2.01
CA ASN A 24 -7.77 -8.76 -1.41
C ASN A 24 -7.21 -8.09 -0.15
N ILE A 25 -7.04 -6.76 -0.18
CA ILE A 25 -6.59 -5.98 0.97
C ILE A 25 -7.64 -6.01 2.10
N GLU A 26 -8.92 -5.80 1.78
CA GLU A 26 -10.03 -5.86 2.74
C GLU A 26 -10.10 -7.25 3.43
N ALA A 27 -9.92 -8.32 2.67
CA ALA A 27 -9.86 -9.68 3.20
C ALA A 27 -8.67 -9.89 4.14
N ALA A 28 -7.49 -9.35 3.78
CA ALA A 28 -6.29 -9.42 4.62
C ALA A 28 -6.48 -8.68 5.95
N ILE A 29 -7.05 -7.47 5.93
CA ILE A 29 -7.35 -6.68 7.13
C ILE A 29 -8.36 -7.43 8.02
N THR A 30 -9.42 -7.99 7.42
CA THR A 30 -10.44 -8.76 8.13
C THR A 30 -9.84 -9.99 8.83
N GLU A 31 -9.01 -10.74 8.13
CA GLU A 31 -8.35 -11.93 8.68
C GLU A 31 -7.33 -11.56 9.78
N ALA A 32 -6.55 -10.50 9.57
CA ALA A 32 -5.64 -9.99 10.58
C ALA A 32 -6.37 -9.61 11.87
N ARG A 33 -7.49 -8.90 11.75
CA ARG A 33 -8.36 -8.53 12.87
C ARG A 33 -8.89 -9.77 13.60
N ARG A 34 -9.40 -10.77 12.86
CA ARG A 34 -9.90 -12.03 13.43
C ARG A 34 -8.83 -12.75 14.26
N ARG A 35 -7.55 -12.61 13.87
CA ARG A 35 -6.40 -13.18 14.58
C ARG A 35 -5.86 -12.30 15.70
N GLY A 36 -6.46 -11.15 15.97
CA GLY A 36 -6.02 -10.20 16.99
C GLY A 36 -4.67 -9.55 16.65
N VAL A 37 -4.39 -9.35 15.35
CA VAL A 37 -3.21 -8.62 14.87
C VAL A 37 -3.43 -7.14 15.12
N THR A 38 -2.41 -6.46 15.65
CA THR A 38 -2.42 -5.01 15.88
C THR A 38 -1.51 -4.24 14.91
N LEU A 39 -0.52 -4.92 14.32
CA LEU A 39 0.37 -4.35 13.29
C LEU A 39 0.33 -5.25 12.05
N LEU A 40 -0.18 -4.72 10.94
CA LEU A 40 -0.26 -5.43 9.65
C LEU A 40 0.59 -4.71 8.60
N CYS A 41 1.52 -5.45 7.98
CA CYS A 41 2.25 -4.97 6.81
C CYS A 41 1.67 -5.59 5.53
N LEU A 42 1.24 -4.73 4.61
CA LEU A 42 0.81 -5.11 3.27
C LEU A 42 1.96 -4.98 2.27
N PRO A 43 1.90 -5.66 1.10
CA PRO A 43 2.97 -5.63 0.11
C PRO A 43 3.22 -4.24 -0.49
N GLU A 44 4.41 -4.07 -1.03
CA GLU A 44 4.80 -2.93 -1.86
C GLU A 44 3.81 -2.74 -3.02
N LEU A 45 3.39 -1.48 -3.26
CA LEU A 45 2.46 -1.11 -4.33
C LEU A 45 1.19 -1.98 -4.39
N CYS A 46 0.73 -2.46 -3.23
CA CYS A 46 -0.39 -3.40 -3.16
C CYS A 46 -1.73 -2.82 -3.64
N ILE A 47 -1.88 -1.51 -3.68
CA ILE A 47 -3.12 -0.88 -4.18
C ILE A 47 -3.17 -0.92 -5.70
N THR A 48 -2.08 -0.57 -6.38
CA THR A 48 -2.00 -0.51 -7.84
C THR A 48 -1.66 -1.85 -8.49
N GLY A 49 -0.96 -2.72 -7.77
CA GLY A 49 -0.12 -3.77 -8.31
C GLY A 49 1.26 -3.23 -8.69
N TYR A 50 2.29 -4.07 -8.68
CA TYR A 50 3.67 -3.66 -8.91
C TYR A 50 3.98 -3.36 -10.39
N GLY A 51 3.38 -4.08 -11.34
CA GLY A 51 3.72 -4.05 -12.76
C GLY A 51 3.02 -2.96 -13.59
N CYS A 52 2.72 -1.78 -13.02
CA CYS A 52 2.07 -0.69 -13.76
C CYS A 52 3.01 0.08 -14.70
N GLU A 53 4.33 -0.12 -14.57
CA GLU A 53 5.37 0.45 -15.43
C GLU A 53 5.24 1.99 -15.61
N ASP A 54 5.37 2.49 -16.83
CA ASP A 54 5.29 3.94 -17.14
C ASP A 54 3.95 4.56 -16.73
N MET A 55 2.92 3.76 -16.50
CA MET A 55 1.63 4.26 -16.03
C MET A 55 1.68 4.81 -14.59
N PHE A 56 2.71 4.48 -13.81
CA PHE A 56 2.91 5.14 -12.51
C PHE A 56 3.05 6.67 -12.64
N LEU A 57 3.48 7.19 -13.79
CA LEU A 57 3.61 8.61 -14.08
C LEU A 57 2.27 9.29 -14.44
N ALA A 58 1.22 8.51 -14.69
CA ALA A 58 -0.09 9.03 -15.04
C ALA A 58 -0.85 9.47 -13.78
N SER A 59 -1.30 10.74 -13.73
CA SER A 59 -1.94 11.33 -12.54
C SER A 59 -3.16 10.53 -12.06
N PHE A 60 -3.98 10.00 -12.99
CA PHE A 60 -5.15 9.22 -12.62
C PHE A 60 -4.82 7.96 -11.80
N VAL A 61 -3.64 7.36 -12.01
CA VAL A 61 -3.18 6.18 -11.26
C VAL A 61 -2.91 6.55 -9.80
N GLN A 62 -2.23 7.67 -9.59
CA GLN A 62 -1.90 8.17 -8.26
C GLN A 62 -3.17 8.63 -7.53
N ASP A 63 -4.07 9.33 -8.23
CA ASP A 63 -5.33 9.81 -7.67
C ASP A 63 -6.23 8.64 -7.26
N GLU A 64 -6.37 7.61 -8.11
CA GLU A 64 -7.20 6.45 -7.80
C GLU A 64 -6.59 5.61 -6.66
N ALA A 65 -5.26 5.43 -6.65
CA ALA A 65 -4.58 4.74 -5.55
C ALA A 65 -4.84 5.44 -4.21
N PHE A 66 -4.82 6.78 -4.20
CA PHE A 66 -5.09 7.56 -3.00
C PHE A 66 -6.56 7.45 -2.55
N ARG A 67 -7.53 7.51 -3.48
CA ARG A 67 -8.95 7.31 -3.18
C ARG A 67 -9.23 5.92 -2.58
N ILE A 68 -8.55 4.90 -3.07
CA ILE A 68 -8.67 3.55 -2.52
C ILE A 68 -8.09 3.50 -1.11
N LEU A 69 -6.94 4.12 -0.86
CA LEU A 69 -6.37 4.23 0.48
C LEU A 69 -7.36 4.90 1.45
N GLU A 70 -7.99 6.01 1.04
CA GLU A 70 -9.00 6.70 1.87
C GLU A 70 -10.19 5.80 2.21
N ARG A 71 -10.63 4.95 1.28
CA ARG A 71 -11.71 3.97 1.52
C ARG A 71 -11.29 2.83 2.43
N LEU A 72 -10.02 2.42 2.37
CA LEU A 72 -9.49 1.33 3.19
C LEU A 72 -9.12 1.78 4.62
N ALA A 73 -8.73 3.04 4.79
CA ALA A 73 -8.27 3.57 6.07
C ALA A 73 -9.26 3.30 7.24
N PRO A 74 -10.58 3.57 7.12
CA PRO A 74 -11.53 3.30 8.21
C PRO A 74 -11.60 1.83 8.64
N LEU A 75 -11.22 0.89 7.76
CA LEU A 75 -11.21 -0.54 8.06
C LEU A 75 -10.09 -0.92 9.03
N THR A 76 -9.11 -0.05 9.26
CA THR A 76 -7.95 -0.32 10.13
C THR A 76 -8.16 0.08 11.59
N ARG A 77 -9.38 0.48 12.00
CA ARG A 77 -9.66 0.87 13.39
C ARG A 77 -9.17 -0.18 14.39
N GLY A 78 -8.44 0.27 15.41
CA GLY A 78 -7.79 -0.57 16.40
C GLY A 78 -6.51 -1.26 15.91
N MET A 79 -5.99 -0.89 14.74
CA MET A 79 -4.80 -1.48 14.14
C MET A 79 -3.86 -0.39 13.60
N ILE A 80 -2.61 -0.79 13.39
CA ILE A 80 -1.62 -0.07 12.60
C ILE A 80 -1.42 -0.87 11.31
N VAL A 81 -1.64 -0.26 10.15
CA VAL A 81 -1.50 -0.94 8.86
C VAL A 81 -0.65 -0.11 7.91
N SER A 82 0.32 -0.74 7.24
CA SER A 82 1.08 -0.11 6.16
C SER A 82 0.54 -0.55 4.80
N PHE A 83 0.32 0.41 3.88
CA PHE A 83 -0.17 0.19 2.52
C PHE A 83 0.87 0.67 1.51
N GLY A 84 1.15 -0.14 0.49
CA GLY A 84 2.03 0.25 -0.62
C GLY A 84 1.24 0.94 -1.73
N LEU A 85 1.65 2.17 -2.12
CA LEU A 85 1.07 2.91 -3.23
C LEU A 85 2.03 3.98 -3.80
N PRO A 86 1.85 4.39 -5.09
CA PRO A 86 2.54 5.55 -5.62
C PRO A 86 1.91 6.84 -5.09
N VAL A 87 2.73 7.83 -4.74
CA VAL A 87 2.28 9.16 -4.29
C VAL A 87 3.00 10.25 -5.06
N LEU A 88 2.23 11.19 -5.63
CA LEU A 88 2.77 12.42 -6.21
C LEU A 88 3.01 13.44 -5.11
N HIS A 89 4.24 13.90 -4.96
CA HIS A 89 4.59 14.97 -4.05
C HIS A 89 5.59 15.93 -4.70
N ARG A 90 5.27 17.25 -4.70
CA ARG A 90 6.13 18.30 -5.28
C ARG A 90 6.63 18.02 -6.69
N GLY A 91 5.77 17.44 -7.54
CA GLY A 91 6.08 17.15 -8.94
C GLY A 91 6.87 15.87 -9.18
N CYS A 92 7.17 15.08 -8.15
CA CYS A 92 7.82 13.77 -8.27
C CYS A 92 6.88 12.67 -7.76
N VAL A 93 6.93 11.52 -8.40
CA VAL A 93 6.22 10.31 -7.95
C VAL A 93 7.15 9.50 -7.04
N TYR A 94 6.62 9.01 -5.95
CA TYR A 94 7.35 8.20 -4.99
C TYR A 94 6.67 6.85 -4.78
N ASN A 95 7.46 5.78 -4.74
CA ASN A 95 7.01 4.50 -4.20
C ASN A 95 6.97 4.63 -2.68
N THR A 96 5.79 4.52 -2.08
CA THR A 96 5.61 4.81 -0.66
C THR A 96 4.95 3.68 0.11
N ALA A 97 5.22 3.65 1.41
CA ALA A 97 4.40 3.00 2.41
C ALA A 97 3.58 4.06 3.15
N ALA A 98 2.26 4.04 2.98
CA ALA A 98 1.35 4.83 3.80
C ALA A 98 1.15 4.16 5.15
N LEU A 99 1.32 4.88 6.23
CA LEU A 99 1.01 4.41 7.57
C LEU A 99 -0.38 4.89 7.98
N VAL A 100 -1.25 3.93 8.27
CA VAL A 100 -2.62 4.18 8.76
C VAL A 100 -2.74 3.64 10.18
N VAL A 101 -3.14 4.49 11.11
CA VAL A 101 -3.28 4.16 12.53
C VAL A 101 -4.71 4.44 12.95
N ASP A 102 -5.39 3.43 13.47
CA ASP A 102 -6.75 3.56 14.00
C ASP A 102 -7.76 4.23 13.04
N GLY A 103 -7.61 3.96 11.75
CA GLY A 103 -8.47 4.51 10.69
C GLY A 103 -8.01 5.83 10.09
N GLU A 104 -6.91 6.43 10.59
CA GLU A 104 -6.39 7.71 10.13
C GLU A 104 -5.07 7.55 9.39
N ILE A 105 -4.92 8.21 8.24
CA ILE A 105 -3.66 8.26 7.50
C ILE A 105 -2.72 9.21 8.22
N VAL A 106 -1.66 8.68 8.85
CA VAL A 106 -0.73 9.47 9.67
C VAL A 106 0.52 9.92 8.93
N GLY A 107 0.84 9.31 7.79
CA GLY A 107 1.98 9.73 6.98
C GLY A 107 2.40 8.72 5.92
N PHE A 108 3.42 9.12 5.16
CA PHE A 108 3.99 8.34 4.06
C PHE A 108 5.51 8.25 4.23
N VAL A 109 6.07 7.08 3.96
CA VAL A 109 7.51 6.86 3.92
C VAL A 109 7.89 6.47 2.50
N ALA A 110 8.73 7.29 1.86
CA ALA A 110 9.23 7.00 0.53
C ALA A 110 10.33 5.94 0.59
N LYS A 111 10.30 5.01 -0.37
CA LYS A 111 11.36 4.02 -0.57
C LYS A 111 12.67 4.73 -0.92
N GLN A 112 13.75 4.40 -0.19
CA GLN A 112 15.06 5.05 -0.36
C GLN A 112 15.93 4.35 -1.42
N PHE A 113 15.89 3.02 -1.46
CA PHE A 113 16.71 2.20 -2.35
C PHE A 113 15.81 1.55 -3.39
N LEU A 114 15.71 2.20 -4.55
CA LEU A 114 14.88 1.73 -5.66
C LEU A 114 15.54 0.52 -6.34
N ALA A 115 14.74 -0.46 -6.73
CA ALA A 115 15.22 -1.63 -7.45
C ALA A 115 15.54 -1.27 -8.91
N GLY A 116 16.80 -1.43 -9.30
CA GLY A 116 17.28 -1.10 -10.65
C GLY A 116 18.00 -2.25 -11.34
N ASP A 117 17.91 -3.48 -10.80
CA ASP A 117 18.62 -4.64 -11.31
C ASP A 117 17.71 -5.57 -12.13
N GLY A 118 18.24 -6.06 -13.25
CA GLY A 118 17.54 -7.01 -14.10
C GLY A 118 16.28 -6.45 -14.74
N ILE A 119 15.13 -7.00 -14.37
CA ILE A 119 13.81 -6.57 -14.88
C ILE A 119 13.20 -5.41 -14.09
N HIS A 120 13.86 -4.95 -13.03
CA HIS A 120 13.36 -3.87 -12.19
C HIS A 120 13.87 -2.52 -12.68
N TYR A 121 12.95 -1.58 -12.94
CA TYR A 121 13.23 -0.25 -13.47
C TYR A 121 12.66 0.87 -12.57
N GLU A 122 12.59 0.66 -11.26
CA GLU A 122 11.99 1.63 -10.35
C GLU A 122 12.56 3.05 -10.47
N PRO A 123 13.88 3.27 -10.69
CA PRO A 123 14.42 4.61 -10.89
C PRO A 123 13.90 5.35 -12.15
N ARG A 124 13.16 4.66 -13.03
CA ARG A 124 12.47 5.28 -14.16
C ARG A 124 11.16 5.95 -13.74
N TRP A 125 10.52 5.46 -12.68
CA TRP A 125 9.17 5.86 -12.29
C TRP A 125 9.13 6.68 -11.00
N PHE A 126 10.11 6.43 -10.09
CA PHE A 126 10.13 6.95 -8.71
C PHE A 126 11.41 7.74 -8.40
#